data_ddbe95a86a71f44f1bdd7b75cd2a9526
#
_entry.id   ddbe95a86a71f44f1bdd7b75cd2a9526
#
_cell.length_a   1.000
_cell.length_b   1.000
_cell.length_c   1.000
_cell.angle_alpha   90.00
_cell.angle_beta   90.00
_cell.angle_gamma   90.00
#
_symmetry.space_group_name_H-M   'P 1'
#
loop_
_entity.id
_entity.type
_entity.pdbx_description
1 polymer ?
#
loop_
_entity_poly.entity_id
_entity_poly.type
_entity_poly.pdbx_seq_one_letter_code
_entity_poly.pdbx_strand_id
1 'polypeptide(L)'
;MPKNTNGSFSKKIQIFNNSVGYASNEEGGNLIVKEQWLEDVEWDIFIKMEDTDIHKELKERMENYKFEYTIYLGKNDHLATINNVEVLQGESFLEDESEINSLFMRKDIEGFLEEEFNILGSEENEIKYDYKYEEKLPISLDSISNQYKVESLIFTNKKCILKDKSNFAKINNQIIEFY
;
A
#
# COMPACT_ATOMS: atom_id res chain seq x y z
N MET A 1 -4.17 -0.21 0.31
CA MET A 1 -4.37 0.96 1.20
C MET A 1 -4.33 0.50 2.64
N PRO A 2 -3.50 1.09 3.51
CA PRO A 2 -3.49 0.74 4.93
C PRO A 2 -4.81 1.15 5.59
N LYS A 3 -5.34 0.30 6.47
CA LYS A 3 -6.62 0.55 7.16
C LYS A 3 -6.48 1.35 8.46
N ASN A 4 -5.27 1.57 8.91
CA ASN A 4 -5.07 2.40 10.09
C ASN A 4 -5.24 3.89 9.77
N THR A 5 -5.83 4.63 10.69
CA THR A 5 -6.27 6.01 10.49
C THR A 5 -5.16 7.05 10.45
N ASN A 6 -3.93 6.68 10.85
CA ASN A 6 -2.84 7.65 11.07
C ASN A 6 -1.74 7.59 10.01
N GLY A 7 -1.95 6.86 8.91
CA GLY A 7 -0.94 6.69 7.84
C GLY A 7 0.35 5.99 8.28
N SER A 8 0.39 5.41 9.48
CA SER A 8 1.58 4.72 9.99
C SER A 8 1.19 3.42 10.69
N PHE A 9 2.07 2.43 10.61
CA PHE A 9 1.94 1.20 11.39
C PHE A 9 2.89 1.21 12.58
N SER A 10 2.50 0.53 13.66
CA SER A 10 3.39 0.23 14.77
C SER A 10 4.58 -0.59 14.25
N LYS A 11 5.75 -0.33 14.82
CA LYS A 11 7.02 -0.95 14.38
C LYS A 11 7.74 -1.56 15.56
N LYS A 12 8.20 -2.78 15.38
CA LYS A 12 9.00 -3.51 16.35
C LYS A 12 10.36 -3.86 15.76
N ILE A 13 11.41 -3.63 16.53
CA ILE A 13 12.76 -4.09 16.16
C ILE A 13 12.94 -5.51 16.68
N GLN A 14 13.17 -6.44 15.76
CA GLN A 14 13.51 -7.82 16.08
C GLN A 14 15.01 -8.05 15.85
N ILE A 15 15.66 -8.66 16.82
CA ILE A 15 17.08 -8.97 16.74
C ILE A 15 17.23 -10.47 16.93
N PHE A 16 17.92 -11.13 16.01
CA PHE A 16 18.20 -12.54 16.09
C PHE A 16 19.57 -12.88 15.52
N ASN A 17 20.08 -14.04 15.93
CA ASN A 17 21.32 -14.60 15.41
C ASN A 17 20.99 -15.52 14.23
N ASN A 18 21.54 -15.24 13.06
CA ASN A 18 21.39 -16.04 11.85
C ASN A 18 22.73 -16.74 11.51
N SER A 19 23.29 -17.49 12.45
CA SER A 19 24.51 -18.23 12.25
C SER A 19 24.22 -19.73 12.18
N VAL A 20 24.95 -20.46 11.34
CA VAL A 20 24.92 -21.92 11.37
C VAL A 20 25.67 -22.44 12.61
N GLY A 21 25.26 -23.59 13.15
CA GLY A 21 25.72 -24.09 14.46
C GLY A 21 27.22 -24.14 14.64
N TYR A 22 27.97 -24.56 13.63
CA TYR A 22 29.45 -24.63 13.70
C TYR A 22 30.09 -23.21 13.67
N ALA A 23 29.54 -22.28 12.90
CA ALA A 23 30.06 -20.92 12.80
C ALA A 23 29.83 -20.10 14.08
N SER A 24 28.81 -20.44 14.88
CA SER A 24 28.54 -19.73 16.14
C SER A 24 29.63 -19.95 17.22
N ASN A 25 30.51 -20.95 17.05
CA ASN A 25 31.63 -21.20 17.93
C ASN A 25 32.95 -20.54 17.49
N GLU A 26 32.95 -19.89 16.30
CA GLU A 26 34.11 -19.19 15.77
C GLU A 26 34.07 -17.71 16.09
N GLU A 27 35.24 -17.10 16.30
CA GLU A 27 35.32 -15.64 16.51
C GLU A 27 34.85 -14.91 15.26
N GLY A 28 33.83 -14.04 15.42
CA GLY A 28 33.19 -13.31 14.31
C GLY A 28 32.20 -14.14 13.49
N GLY A 29 31.94 -15.40 13.84
CA GLY A 29 31.04 -16.30 13.12
C GLY A 29 29.54 -16.03 13.36
N ASN A 30 29.20 -15.11 14.25
CA ASN A 30 27.82 -14.77 14.57
C ASN A 30 27.31 -13.62 13.68
N LEU A 31 26.32 -13.89 12.85
CA LEU A 31 25.59 -12.87 12.11
C LEU A 31 24.38 -12.41 12.91
N ILE A 32 24.49 -11.23 13.51
CA ILE A 32 23.37 -10.60 14.20
C ILE A 32 22.56 -9.79 13.17
N VAL A 33 21.33 -10.19 12.95
CA VAL A 33 20.39 -9.53 12.06
C VAL A 33 19.45 -8.66 12.88
N LYS A 34 19.26 -7.42 12.45
CA LYS A 34 18.25 -6.50 12.98
C LYS A 34 17.22 -6.25 11.90
N GLU A 35 15.97 -6.55 12.19
CA GLU A 35 14.84 -6.31 11.29
C GLU A 35 13.84 -5.39 11.95
N GLN A 36 13.21 -4.57 11.14
CA GLN A 36 12.07 -3.75 11.55
C GLN A 36 10.80 -4.38 11.01
N TRP A 37 9.96 -4.85 11.92
CA TRP A 37 8.67 -5.46 11.59
C TRP A 37 7.57 -4.44 11.78
N LEU A 38 6.57 -4.49 10.90
CA LEU A 38 5.31 -3.78 11.08
C LEU A 38 4.37 -4.68 11.87
N GLU A 39 3.68 -4.13 12.86
CA GLU A 39 2.74 -4.85 13.71
C GLU A 39 1.31 -4.49 13.33
N ASP A 40 0.40 -5.45 13.44
CA ASP A 40 -1.06 -5.29 13.25
C ASP A 40 -1.40 -4.62 11.90
N VAL A 41 -0.71 -5.06 10.85
CA VAL A 41 -0.90 -4.49 9.51
C VAL A 41 -2.16 -5.03 8.87
N GLU A 42 -2.96 -4.12 8.31
CA GLU A 42 -4.13 -4.44 7.52
C GLU A 42 -4.20 -3.53 6.29
N TRP A 43 -4.46 -4.12 5.11
CA TRP A 43 -4.57 -3.39 3.85
C TRP A 43 -5.84 -3.77 3.09
N ASP A 44 -6.46 -2.76 2.48
CA ASP A 44 -7.38 -2.97 1.37
C ASP A 44 -6.57 -2.99 0.07
N ILE A 45 -6.73 -4.06 -0.71
CA ILE A 45 -6.08 -4.25 -2.00
C ILE A 45 -7.15 -4.21 -3.07
N PHE A 46 -7.03 -3.27 -3.99
CA PHE A 46 -7.96 -3.10 -5.11
C PHE A 46 -7.34 -3.71 -6.37
N ILE A 47 -8.09 -4.57 -7.04
CA ILE A 47 -7.67 -5.23 -8.27
C ILE A 47 -8.70 -4.89 -9.36
N LYS A 48 -8.23 -4.27 -10.45
CA LYS A 48 -9.05 -3.98 -11.62
C LYS A 48 -8.83 -5.06 -12.67
N MET A 49 -9.91 -5.63 -13.16
CA MET A 49 -9.90 -6.69 -14.19
C MET A 49 -10.98 -6.44 -15.23
N GLU A 50 -10.65 -6.68 -16.49
CA GLU A 50 -11.59 -6.63 -17.61
C GLU A 50 -12.20 -8.02 -17.92
N ASP A 51 -11.44 -9.08 -17.70
CA ASP A 51 -11.89 -10.45 -17.93
C ASP A 51 -12.80 -10.93 -16.80
N THR A 52 -14.08 -11.15 -17.13
CA THR A 52 -15.10 -11.55 -16.15
C THR A 52 -14.94 -12.98 -15.64
N ASP A 53 -14.31 -13.87 -16.40
CA ASP A 53 -14.14 -15.27 -15.99
C ASP A 53 -12.96 -15.41 -15.04
N ILE A 54 -11.84 -14.74 -15.35
CA ILE A 54 -10.70 -14.64 -14.43
C ILE A 54 -11.11 -13.96 -13.14
N HIS A 55 -11.94 -12.90 -13.20
CA HIS A 55 -12.45 -12.22 -12.03
C HIS A 55 -13.24 -13.15 -11.09
N LYS A 56 -14.15 -13.96 -11.66
CA LYS A 56 -14.94 -14.94 -10.89
C LYS A 56 -14.04 -16.00 -10.26
N GLU A 57 -13.10 -16.55 -11.03
CA GLU A 57 -12.17 -17.55 -10.54
C GLU A 57 -11.29 -16.99 -9.42
N LEU A 58 -10.76 -15.78 -9.57
CA LEU A 58 -9.94 -15.14 -8.55
C LEU A 58 -10.74 -14.93 -7.25
N LYS A 59 -11.97 -14.43 -7.38
CA LYS A 59 -12.87 -14.25 -6.22
C LYS A 59 -13.08 -15.59 -5.50
N GLU A 60 -13.47 -16.65 -6.24
CA GLU A 60 -13.70 -17.97 -5.65
C GLU A 60 -12.46 -18.51 -4.93
N ARG A 61 -11.28 -18.34 -5.54
CA ARG A 61 -10.02 -18.77 -4.94
C ARG A 61 -9.69 -18.02 -3.67
N MET A 62 -9.90 -16.69 -3.65
CA MET A 62 -9.67 -15.87 -2.48
C MET A 62 -10.63 -16.22 -1.33
N GLU A 63 -11.93 -16.34 -1.60
CA GLU A 63 -12.96 -16.68 -0.59
C GLU A 63 -12.75 -18.07 0.01
N ASN A 64 -12.24 -19.01 -0.76
CA ASN A 64 -12.04 -20.40 -0.34
C ASN A 64 -10.59 -20.75 0.02
N TYR A 65 -9.69 -19.77 0.06
CA TYR A 65 -8.25 -19.98 0.32
C TYR A 65 -7.63 -21.03 -0.61
N LYS A 66 -8.03 -21.08 -1.88
CA LYS A 66 -7.53 -22.01 -2.90
C LYS A 66 -6.30 -21.44 -3.63
N PHE A 67 -5.20 -21.33 -2.92
CA PHE A 67 -3.93 -20.85 -3.47
C PHE A 67 -2.97 -22.02 -3.72
N GLU A 68 -2.16 -21.91 -4.76
CA GLU A 68 -1.08 -22.85 -5.03
C GLU A 68 0.05 -22.71 -3.99
N TYR A 69 0.30 -21.47 -3.54
CA TYR A 69 1.29 -21.16 -2.53
C TYR A 69 0.63 -20.42 -1.37
N THR A 70 1.15 -20.65 -0.18
CA THR A 70 0.69 -19.90 1.01
C THR A 70 0.96 -18.41 0.84
N ILE A 71 -0.03 -17.59 1.08
CA ILE A 71 0.09 -16.14 1.01
C ILE A 71 0.76 -15.60 2.29
N TYR A 72 1.67 -14.64 2.11
CA TYR A 72 2.41 -14.03 3.22
C TYR A 72 2.71 -12.55 2.95
N LEU A 73 3.04 -11.82 4.00
CA LEU A 73 3.36 -10.39 3.98
C LEU A 73 4.85 -10.16 4.20
N GLY A 74 5.59 -10.04 3.12
CA GLY A 74 7.03 -9.79 3.12
C GLY A 74 7.91 -11.02 3.36
N LYS A 75 7.66 -11.81 4.40
CA LYS A 75 8.44 -13.02 4.74
C LYS A 75 7.51 -14.22 4.92
N ASN A 76 8.03 -15.43 4.66
CA ASN A 76 7.30 -16.69 4.81
C ASN A 76 6.73 -16.91 6.24
N ASP A 77 7.39 -16.33 7.24
CA ASP A 77 6.98 -16.43 8.64
C ASP A 77 5.78 -15.52 8.97
N HIS A 78 5.46 -14.57 8.08
CA HIS A 78 4.37 -13.60 8.25
C HIS A 78 3.19 -13.98 7.36
N LEU A 79 2.45 -14.98 7.77
CA LEU A 79 1.30 -15.45 7.00
C LEU A 79 0.23 -14.37 6.89
N ALA A 80 -0.35 -14.24 5.70
CA ALA A 80 -1.45 -13.31 5.45
C ALA A 80 -2.80 -14.00 5.64
N THR A 81 -3.78 -13.24 6.12
CA THR A 81 -5.16 -13.66 6.20
C THR A 81 -6.01 -12.74 5.34
N ILE A 82 -6.89 -13.31 4.51
CA ILE A 82 -7.89 -12.54 3.77
C ILE A 82 -9.14 -12.45 4.63
N ASN A 83 -9.47 -11.25 5.07
CA ASN A 83 -10.62 -11.02 5.94
C ASN A 83 -11.92 -10.92 5.14
N ASN A 84 -11.88 -10.30 3.97
CA ASN A 84 -13.05 -10.07 3.14
C ASN A 84 -12.68 -10.02 1.66
N VAL A 85 -13.61 -10.43 0.79
CA VAL A 85 -13.50 -10.34 -0.67
C VAL A 85 -14.79 -9.76 -1.20
N GLU A 86 -14.73 -8.60 -1.82
CA GLU A 86 -15.89 -7.92 -2.39
C GLU A 86 -15.69 -7.64 -3.87
N VAL A 87 -16.78 -7.65 -4.63
CA VAL A 87 -16.82 -7.15 -6.00
C VAL A 87 -17.49 -5.79 -5.98
N LEU A 88 -16.73 -4.77 -6.31
CA LEU A 88 -17.16 -3.39 -6.29
C LEU A 88 -17.26 -2.84 -7.72
N GLN A 89 -18.14 -1.88 -7.92
CA GLN A 89 -18.19 -1.10 -9.15
C GLN A 89 -17.47 0.22 -8.92
N GLY A 90 -16.56 0.55 -9.84
CA GLY A 90 -15.87 1.83 -9.86
C GLY A 90 -16.48 2.76 -10.90
N GLU A 91 -16.57 4.03 -10.57
CA GLU A 91 -16.97 5.11 -11.48
C GLU A 91 -15.71 5.87 -11.91
N SER A 92 -15.71 6.39 -13.13
CA SER A 92 -14.63 7.27 -13.60
C SER A 92 -14.58 8.52 -12.75
N PHE A 93 -13.39 8.88 -12.28
CA PHE A 93 -13.18 10.09 -11.51
C PHE A 93 -12.83 11.26 -12.43
N LEU A 94 -13.54 12.38 -12.29
CA LEU A 94 -13.45 13.53 -13.20
C LEU A 94 -13.08 14.86 -12.52
N GLU A 95 -13.05 14.91 -11.20
CA GLU A 95 -12.71 16.13 -10.46
C GLU A 95 -11.21 16.44 -10.58
N ASP A 96 -10.87 17.73 -10.57
CA ASP A 96 -9.49 18.20 -10.70
C ASP A 96 -8.72 18.12 -9.38
N GLU A 97 -9.42 18.08 -8.26
CA GLU A 97 -8.85 18.11 -6.93
C GLU A 97 -9.49 17.05 -6.03
N SER A 98 -8.68 16.28 -5.34
CA SER A 98 -9.17 15.29 -4.37
C SER A 98 -8.12 14.83 -3.37
N GLU A 99 -8.59 14.27 -2.26
CA GLU A 99 -7.82 13.36 -1.40
C GLU A 99 -7.81 11.98 -2.06
N ILE A 100 -6.63 11.42 -2.31
CA ILE A 100 -6.47 10.11 -2.94
C ILE A 100 -6.24 9.07 -1.83
N ASN A 101 -7.04 8.02 -1.83
CA ASN A 101 -7.08 7.04 -0.75
C ASN A 101 -6.17 5.82 -0.98
N SER A 102 -5.44 5.77 -2.08
CA SER A 102 -4.46 4.72 -2.39
C SER A 102 -3.04 5.27 -2.48
N LEU A 103 -2.06 4.40 -2.70
CA LEU A 103 -0.80 4.80 -3.31
C LEU A 103 -1.08 5.34 -4.71
N PHE A 104 -0.40 6.42 -5.10
CA PHE A 104 -0.56 7.01 -6.43
C PHE A 104 0.77 7.53 -6.97
N MET A 105 0.86 7.62 -8.32
CA MET A 105 2.09 8.04 -8.97
C MET A 105 2.30 9.55 -8.86
N ARG A 106 3.51 9.95 -8.48
CA ARG A 106 3.88 11.38 -8.38
C ARG A 106 3.66 12.15 -9.68
N LYS A 107 3.83 11.49 -10.82
CA LYS A 107 3.69 12.11 -12.16
C LYS A 107 2.26 12.49 -12.51
N ASP A 108 1.25 11.86 -11.87
CA ASP A 108 -0.17 12.02 -12.18
C ASP A 108 -0.83 13.16 -11.38
N ILE A 109 -0.04 13.85 -10.55
CA ILE A 109 -0.46 15.07 -9.86
C ILE A 109 0.42 16.26 -10.25
N GLU A 110 -0.18 17.47 -10.27
CA GLU A 110 0.56 18.74 -10.41
C GLU A 110 1.17 19.14 -9.06
N GLY A 111 0.41 19.07 -7.99
CA GLY A 111 0.82 19.48 -6.66
C GLY A 111 -0.18 19.12 -5.58
N PHE A 112 0.04 19.69 -4.41
CA PHE A 112 -0.83 19.58 -3.25
C PHE A 112 -1.49 20.91 -3.00
N LEU A 113 -2.75 20.89 -2.57
CA LEU A 113 -3.43 22.09 -2.08
C LEU A 113 -2.87 22.43 -0.70
N GLU A 114 -2.52 23.70 -0.50
CA GLU A 114 -2.22 24.24 0.81
C GLU A 114 -3.55 24.52 1.52
N GLU A 115 -3.82 23.84 2.62
CA GLU A 115 -4.94 24.19 3.47
C GLU A 115 -4.58 25.48 4.23
N GLU A 116 -5.39 26.53 4.09
CA GLU A 116 -5.26 27.73 4.91
C GLU A 116 -5.47 27.35 6.38
N PHE A 117 -4.46 27.60 7.20
CA PHE A 117 -4.52 27.40 8.64
C PHE A 117 -5.51 28.40 9.24
N ASN A 118 -6.78 28.02 9.38
CA ASN A 118 -7.77 28.79 10.10
C ASN A 118 -7.53 28.70 11.62
N ILE A 119 -6.77 29.65 12.14
CA ILE A 119 -6.47 29.81 13.59
C ILE A 119 -7.70 30.34 14.37
N LEU A 120 -8.85 30.45 13.78
CA LEU A 120 -10.05 30.95 14.47
C LEU A 120 -10.91 29.80 14.99
N GLY A 121 -10.79 29.64 16.33
CA GLY A 121 -11.50 28.70 17.16
C GLY A 121 -12.94 28.36 16.75
N SER A 122 -13.13 27.11 16.39
CA SER A 122 -14.40 26.41 16.51
C SER A 122 -14.15 25.05 17.13
N GLU A 123 -14.94 24.77 18.12
CA GLU A 123 -14.93 23.63 18.99
C GLU A 123 -14.91 22.29 18.22
N GLU A 124 -14.16 21.32 18.75
CA GLU A 124 -14.24 19.89 18.39
C GLU A 124 -13.83 19.46 16.97
N ASN A 125 -12.73 19.95 16.44
CA ASN A 125 -12.10 19.26 15.32
C ASN A 125 -10.91 18.43 15.83
N GLU A 126 -10.98 17.11 15.68
CA GLU A 126 -9.82 16.24 15.82
C GLU A 126 -8.66 16.84 15.04
N ILE A 127 -7.53 17.06 15.69
CA ILE A 127 -6.33 17.57 15.02
C ILE A 127 -5.89 16.50 14.02
N LYS A 128 -6.26 16.66 12.76
CA LYS A 128 -5.81 15.80 11.68
C LYS A 128 -4.39 16.22 11.30
N TYR A 129 -3.41 15.42 11.66
CA TYR A 129 -2.03 15.65 11.24
C TYR A 129 -1.84 15.30 9.79
N ASP A 130 -1.26 16.22 9.02
CA ASP A 130 -0.85 15.96 7.65
C ASP A 130 0.32 14.98 7.61
N TYR A 131 0.22 14.01 6.73
CA TYR A 131 1.31 13.12 6.42
C TYR A 131 1.54 13.00 4.91
N LYS A 132 2.77 12.74 4.53
CA LYS A 132 3.17 12.43 3.17
C LYS A 132 4.31 11.43 3.21
N TYR A 133 4.12 10.30 2.56
CA TYR A 133 5.16 9.31 2.29
C TYR A 133 5.39 9.28 0.79
N GLU A 134 6.64 9.32 0.36
CA GLU A 134 7.03 9.22 -1.03
C GLU A 134 8.19 8.26 -1.15
N GLU A 135 8.04 7.22 -1.96
CA GLU A 135 9.04 6.19 -2.15
C GLU A 135 9.04 5.70 -3.60
N LYS A 136 10.22 5.29 -4.08
CA LYS A 136 10.35 4.63 -5.38
C LYS A 136 10.04 3.16 -5.25
N LEU A 137 8.97 2.73 -5.89
CA LEU A 137 8.47 1.36 -5.83
C LEU A 137 8.39 0.74 -7.22
N PRO A 138 8.58 -0.57 -7.34
CA PRO A 138 8.40 -1.27 -8.60
C PRO A 138 6.91 -1.32 -8.97
N ILE A 139 6.59 -0.92 -10.19
CA ILE A 139 5.22 -0.94 -10.73
C ILE A 139 5.02 -2.01 -11.79
N SER A 140 6.06 -2.44 -12.43
CA SER A 140 6.01 -3.51 -13.44
C SER A 140 7.37 -4.16 -13.62
N LEU A 141 7.36 -5.34 -14.27
CA LEU A 141 8.56 -6.05 -14.68
C LEU A 141 8.68 -5.95 -16.19
N ASP A 142 9.84 -5.52 -16.67
CA ASP A 142 10.15 -5.55 -18.10
C ASP A 142 10.36 -6.99 -18.56
N SER A 143 9.56 -7.45 -19.53
CA SER A 143 9.54 -8.85 -19.97
C SER A 143 10.80 -9.28 -20.75
N ILE A 144 11.60 -8.33 -21.24
CA ILE A 144 12.80 -8.62 -22.00
C ILE A 144 14.04 -8.63 -21.09
N SER A 145 14.18 -7.59 -20.29
CA SER A 145 15.36 -7.42 -19.42
C SER A 145 15.22 -8.04 -18.04
N ASN A 146 14.01 -8.44 -17.65
CA ASN A 146 13.63 -8.86 -16.29
C ASN A 146 14.01 -7.82 -15.20
N GLN A 147 14.06 -6.55 -15.58
CA GLN A 147 14.31 -5.47 -14.65
C GLN A 147 12.99 -4.82 -14.22
N TYR A 148 12.93 -4.41 -12.96
CA TYR A 148 11.78 -3.66 -12.47
C TYR A 148 11.77 -2.24 -13.03
N LYS A 149 10.61 -1.84 -13.53
CA LYS A 149 10.30 -0.41 -13.76
C LYS A 149 9.86 0.19 -12.44
N VAL A 150 10.51 1.26 -12.06
CA VAL A 150 10.34 1.91 -10.76
C VAL A 150 9.77 3.31 -10.97
N GLU A 151 8.73 3.65 -10.22
CA GLU A 151 8.12 4.98 -10.20
C GLU A 151 8.09 5.54 -8.77
N SER A 152 8.03 6.87 -8.66
CA SER A 152 7.81 7.53 -7.38
C SER A 152 6.33 7.48 -7.05
N LEU A 153 5.99 6.77 -5.97
CA LEU A 153 4.63 6.67 -5.45
C LEU A 153 4.48 7.46 -4.16
N ILE A 154 3.30 8.03 -3.98
CA ILE A 154 2.94 8.85 -2.84
C ILE A 154 1.78 8.22 -2.09
N PHE A 155 1.80 8.33 -0.77
CA PHE A 155 0.68 8.08 0.11
C PHE A 155 0.53 9.27 1.07
N THR A 156 -0.63 9.94 1.07
CA THR A 156 -0.88 11.15 1.84
C THR A 156 -2.37 11.33 2.13
N ASN A 157 -2.70 12.10 3.13
CA ASN A 157 -4.05 12.59 3.40
C ASN A 157 -4.30 14.02 2.89
N LYS A 158 -3.35 14.59 2.16
CA LYS A 158 -3.50 15.93 1.56
C LYS A 158 -4.30 15.86 0.28
N LYS A 159 -5.08 16.90 0.01
CA LYS A 159 -5.71 17.07 -1.28
C LYS A 159 -4.67 17.33 -2.36
N CYS A 160 -4.82 16.68 -3.49
CA CYS A 160 -3.95 16.79 -4.65
C CYS A 160 -4.67 17.45 -5.81
N ILE A 161 -3.93 18.17 -6.64
CA ILE A 161 -4.37 18.65 -7.95
C ILE A 161 -3.96 17.59 -8.96
N LEU A 162 -4.94 16.99 -9.64
CA LEU A 162 -4.71 15.89 -10.58
C LEU A 162 -4.35 16.42 -11.97
N LYS A 163 -3.34 15.83 -12.56
CA LYS A 163 -2.87 16.13 -13.91
C LYS A 163 -3.50 15.19 -14.95
N ASP A 164 -3.47 13.90 -14.66
CA ASP A 164 -4.07 12.85 -15.48
C ASP A 164 -5.04 12.04 -14.61
N LYS A 165 -6.29 11.92 -15.05
CA LYS A 165 -7.37 11.25 -14.32
C LYS A 165 -7.71 9.88 -14.88
N SER A 166 -7.07 9.46 -15.97
CA SER A 166 -7.42 8.24 -16.69
C SER A 166 -7.32 6.96 -15.85
N ASN A 167 -6.42 6.99 -14.87
CA ASN A 167 -6.15 5.85 -14.00
C ASN A 167 -6.90 5.90 -12.67
N PHE A 168 -7.66 6.98 -12.41
CA PHE A 168 -8.40 7.13 -11.17
C PHE A 168 -9.84 6.63 -11.29
N ALA A 169 -10.31 5.98 -10.25
CA ALA A 169 -11.71 5.58 -10.12
C ALA A 169 -12.22 5.89 -8.71
N LYS A 170 -13.51 6.25 -8.65
CA LYS A 170 -14.24 6.37 -7.40
C LYS A 170 -14.89 5.02 -7.09
N ILE A 171 -14.53 4.46 -5.94
CA ILE A 171 -15.07 3.20 -5.45
C ILE A 171 -15.64 3.46 -4.06
N ASN A 172 -16.94 3.33 -3.90
CA ASN A 172 -17.67 3.84 -2.73
C ASN A 172 -17.38 5.34 -2.55
N ASN A 173 -16.76 5.75 -1.44
CA ASN A 173 -16.37 7.15 -1.23
C ASN A 173 -14.84 7.35 -1.30
N GLN A 174 -14.13 6.41 -1.90
CA GLN A 174 -12.67 6.42 -1.98
C GLN A 174 -12.21 6.66 -3.42
N ILE A 175 -11.17 7.45 -3.57
CA ILE A 175 -10.51 7.69 -4.85
C ILE A 175 -9.26 6.83 -4.91
N ILE A 176 -9.22 5.92 -5.87
CA ILE A 176 -8.17 4.90 -6.03
C ILE A 176 -7.50 5.10 -7.39
N GLU A 177 -6.17 5.10 -7.41
CA GLU A 177 -5.40 5.00 -8.65
C GLU A 177 -5.07 3.54 -8.95
N PHE A 178 -5.22 3.17 -10.23
CA PHE A 178 -4.81 1.87 -10.79
C PHE A 178 -3.64 2.06 -11.76
N TYR A 179 -2.58 1.26 -11.66
CA TYR A 179 -1.37 1.32 -12.49
C TYR A 179 -0.78 -0.06 -12.79
#